data_fb60d566b9575d6237eff91fdb5ab10c
#
_entry.id   fb60d566b9575d6237eff91fdb5ab10c
#
_cell.length_a   1.000
_cell.length_b   1.000
_cell.length_c   1.000
_cell.angle_alpha   90.00
_cell.angle_beta   90.00
_cell.angle_gamma   90.00
#
_symmetry.space_group_name_H-M   'P 1'
#
loop_
_entity.id
_entity.type
_entity.pdbx_description
1 polymer ?
#
loop_
_entity_poly.entity_id
_entity_poly.type
_entity_poly.pdbx_seq_one_letter_code
_entity_poly.pdbx_strand_id
1 'polypeptide(L)' 'MGNYYAPFSLRISETLITKLKIIAIENKRSTNKEMEYALEKYVNEYEKAHGEVPE' A
#
# COMPACT_ATOMS: atom_id res chain seq x y z
N MET A 1 -2.78 -18.26 5.75
CA MET A 1 -3.22 -17.79 5.14
C MET A 1 -2.65 -16.97 4.28
N GLY A 2 -1.78 -16.69 4.17
CA GLY A 2 -1.00 -15.83 3.48
C GLY A 2 -1.52 -15.16 2.28
N ASN A 3 -2.19 -15.83 1.43
CA ASN A 3 -2.58 -15.23 0.18
C ASN A 3 -4.01 -14.79 0.15
N TYR A 4 -4.64 -14.77 1.27
CA TYR A 4 -6.02 -14.37 1.34
C TYR A 4 -6.14 -12.86 1.41
N TYR A 5 -6.96 -12.30 0.55
CA TYR A 5 -7.22 -10.86 0.57
C TYR A 5 -8.65 -10.63 1.02
N ALA A 6 -8.80 -9.94 2.13
CA ALA A 6 -10.12 -9.61 2.64
C ALA A 6 -10.85 -8.69 1.66
N PRO A 7 -12.17 -8.78 1.57
CA PRO A 7 -12.94 -7.88 0.71
C PRO A 7 -12.99 -6.49 1.35
N PHE A 8 -11.98 -5.73 1.11
CA PHE A 8 -11.78 -4.46 1.78
C PHE A 8 -11.75 -3.35 0.75
N SER A 9 -12.54 -2.31 1.02
CA SER A 9 -12.62 -1.17 0.13
C SER A 9 -11.84 -0.01 0.70
N LEU A 10 -10.90 0.49 -0.08
CA LEU A 10 -10.08 1.61 0.36
C LEU A 10 -10.52 2.87 -0.36
N ARG A 11 -10.93 3.88 0.40
CA ARG A 11 -11.37 5.13 -0.19
C ARG A 11 -10.34 6.20 0.07
N ILE A 12 -9.77 6.73 -0.99
CA ILE A 12 -8.78 7.79 -0.88
C ILE A 12 -9.09 8.83 -1.94
N SER A 13 -8.48 9.98 -1.83
CA SER A 13 -8.79 11.08 -2.74
C SER A 13 -8.38 10.75 -4.15
N GLU A 14 -9.11 11.33 -5.11
CA GLU A 14 -8.78 11.12 -6.51
C GLU A 14 -7.42 11.69 -6.86
N THR A 15 -7.07 12.80 -6.25
CA THR A 15 -5.75 13.38 -6.47
C THR A 15 -4.64 12.41 -6.08
N LEU A 16 -4.80 11.75 -4.94
CA LEU A 16 -3.81 10.80 -4.49
C LEU A 16 -3.76 9.59 -5.41
N ILE A 17 -4.92 9.12 -5.86
CA ILE A 17 -4.97 7.99 -6.78
C ILE A 17 -4.26 8.34 -8.09
N THR A 18 -4.51 9.54 -8.61
CA THR A 18 -3.87 9.96 -9.85
C THR A 18 -2.35 9.97 -9.71
N LYS A 19 -1.86 10.50 -8.59
CA LYS A 19 -0.42 10.54 -8.37
C LYS A 19 0.15 9.14 -8.24
N LEU A 20 -0.57 8.25 -7.57
CA LEU A 20 -0.11 6.87 -7.43
C LEU A 20 -0.06 6.15 -8.78
N LYS A 21 -1.01 6.43 -9.65
CA LYS A 21 -0.99 5.85 -10.99
C LYS A 21 0.27 6.27 -11.76
N ILE A 22 0.62 7.54 -11.67
CA ILE A 22 1.80 8.04 -12.34
C ILE A 22 3.05 7.38 -11.78
N ILE A 23 3.14 7.31 -10.46
CA ILE A 23 4.30 6.68 -9.82
C ILE A 23 4.38 5.19 -10.19
N ALA A 24 3.23 4.53 -10.24
CA ALA A 24 3.21 3.11 -10.58
C ALA A 24 3.75 2.88 -11.99
N ILE A 25 3.36 3.75 -12.93
CA ILE A 25 3.86 3.62 -14.29
C ILE A 25 5.37 3.76 -14.31
N GLU A 26 5.91 4.73 -13.59
CA GLU A 26 7.34 4.91 -13.54
C GLU A 26 8.05 3.72 -12.92
N ASN A 27 7.41 3.09 -11.95
CA ASN A 27 7.99 1.93 -11.28
C ASN A 27 7.63 0.61 -11.95
N LYS A 28 6.91 0.68 -13.06
CA LYS A 28 6.50 -0.50 -13.83
C LYS A 28 5.69 -1.47 -12.99
N ARG A 29 4.76 -0.90 -12.22
CA ARG A 29 3.85 -1.66 -11.39
C ARG A 29 2.42 -1.29 -11.71
N SER A 30 1.48 -2.16 -11.36
CA SER A 30 0.07 -1.76 -11.40
C SER A 30 -0.21 -0.80 -10.25
N THR A 31 -1.29 -0.04 -10.38
CA THR A 31 -1.67 0.89 -9.31
C THR A 31 -1.92 0.14 -8.01
N ASN A 32 -2.59 -1.02 -8.08
CA ASN A 32 -2.83 -1.81 -6.87
C ASN A 32 -1.53 -2.24 -6.22
N LYS A 33 -0.57 -2.68 -7.01
CA LYS A 33 0.71 -3.11 -6.45
C LYS A 33 1.47 -1.93 -5.86
N GLU A 34 1.36 -0.77 -6.48
CA GLU A 34 2.02 0.41 -5.94
C GLU A 34 1.42 0.80 -4.61
N MET A 35 0.08 0.72 -4.48
CA MET A 35 -0.57 1.02 -3.22
C MET A 35 -0.19 0.01 -2.14
N GLU A 36 -0.15 -1.25 -2.50
CA GLU A 36 0.23 -2.29 -1.55
C GLU A 36 1.65 -2.06 -1.05
N TYR A 37 2.55 -1.73 -1.97
CA TYR A 37 3.93 -1.45 -1.60
C TYR A 37 4.02 -0.27 -0.64
N ALA A 38 3.27 0.79 -0.92
CA ALA A 38 3.29 1.99 -0.08
C ALA A 38 2.79 1.68 1.33
N LEU A 39 1.73 0.90 1.42
CA LEU A 39 1.17 0.54 2.72
C LEU A 39 2.13 -0.36 3.50
N GLU A 40 2.75 -1.32 2.82
CA GLU A 40 3.72 -2.19 3.47
C GLU A 40 4.91 -1.39 3.99
N LYS A 41 5.37 -0.44 3.20
CA LYS A 41 6.48 0.38 3.61
C LYS A 41 6.13 1.20 4.84
N TYR A 42 4.93 1.76 4.87
CA TYR A 42 4.48 2.54 6.01
C TYR A 42 4.44 1.67 7.26
N VAL A 43 3.87 0.48 7.16
CA VAL A 43 3.76 -0.41 8.31
C VAL A 43 5.14 -0.85 8.78
N ASN A 44 6.02 -1.17 7.84
CA ASN A 44 7.37 -1.61 8.22
C ASN A 44 8.13 -0.51 8.95
N GLU A 45 7.97 0.72 8.51
CA GLU A 45 8.64 1.83 9.17
C GLU A 45 8.08 2.08 10.56
N TYR A 46 6.77 1.92 10.71
CA TYR A 46 6.15 2.06 12.01
C TYR A 46 6.68 0.99 12.95
N GLU A 47 6.78 -0.25 12.47
CA GLU A 47 7.24 -1.35 13.31
C GLU A 47 8.69 -1.20 13.72
N LYS A 48 9.50 -0.61 12.87
CA LYS A 48 10.89 -0.36 13.25
C LYS A 48 10.97 0.62 14.40
N ALA A 49 10.08 1.59 14.45
CA ALA A 49 10.12 2.60 15.49
C ALA A 49 9.40 2.17 16.76
N HIS A 50 8.35 1.37 16.64
CA HIS A 50 7.47 1.10 17.77
C HIS A 50 7.32 -0.38 18.11
N GLY A 51 7.94 -1.25 17.38
CA GLY A 51 7.79 -2.68 17.62
C GLY A 51 6.71 -3.27 16.75
N GLU A 52 6.70 -4.59 16.71
CA GLU A 52 5.82 -5.33 15.81
C GLU A 52 4.36 -5.12 16.17
N VAL A 53 3.54 -4.89 15.15
CA VAL A 53 2.10 -4.76 15.33
C VAL A 53 1.50 -6.15 15.21
N PRO A 54 0.80 -6.64 16.24
CA PRO A 54 0.21 -7.99 16.15
C PRO A 54 -0.95 -8.00 15.16
N GLU A 55 -1.11 -9.14 14.54
CA GLU A 55 -2.20 -9.30 13.60
C GLU A 55 -3.50 -9.58 14.29
#